data_817e3c3b84d5b3d6c8945fdf84f0c301
#
_entry.id   817e3c3b84d5b3d6c8945fdf84f0c301
#
_cell.length_a   1.000
_cell.length_b   1.000
_cell.length_c   1.000
_cell.angle_alpha   90.00
_cell.angle_beta   90.00
_cell.angle_gamma   90.00
#
_symmetry.space_group_name_H-M   'P 1'
#
loop_
_entity.id
_entity.type
_entity.pdbx_description
1 polymer ?
#
loop_
_entity_poly.entity_id
_entity_poly.type
_entity_poly.pdbx_seq_one_letter_code
_entity_poly.pdbx_strand_id
1 'polypeptide(L)'
;MIFFAHNDHRQITQYIYKRKTTMSSYHLYGIGAALVDTEIEVNDTDLTDMGIDKGVMTLVDSVRQQEILNHLSNHLVASKRASGGSAANTIIAASYFGAQTFYSCKVADDENGAFYLNDLKEAGVGYHQELKLQAGVTGKCLVMITPDAERTMNTNLGISKTVSIN
;
A
#
# COMPACT_ATOMS: atom_id res chain seq x y z
N MET A 1 -30.14 46.91 -34.98
CA MET A 1 -29.36 45.84 -35.58
C MET A 1 -29.33 44.70 -34.56
N ILE A 2 -30.21 43.71 -34.74
CA ILE A 2 -30.42 42.62 -33.79
C ILE A 2 -29.61 41.42 -34.32
N PHE A 3 -28.57 40.97 -33.58
CA PHE A 3 -27.84 39.76 -33.91
C PHE A 3 -28.56 38.57 -33.30
N PHE A 4 -29.13 37.71 -34.14
CA PHE A 4 -29.57 36.37 -33.73
C PHE A 4 -28.36 35.44 -33.65
N ALA A 5 -27.97 35.04 -32.45
CA ALA A 5 -27.05 33.96 -32.28
C ALA A 5 -27.77 32.65 -32.60
N HIS A 6 -27.39 32.00 -33.68
CA HIS A 6 -27.86 30.68 -34.07
C HIS A 6 -27.16 29.68 -33.14
N ASN A 7 -27.88 29.26 -32.10
CA ASN A 7 -27.40 28.19 -31.19
C ASN A 7 -27.47 26.85 -31.92
N ASP A 8 -26.36 26.37 -32.39
CA ASP A 8 -26.22 25.04 -32.99
C ASP A 8 -26.31 23.96 -31.91
N HIS A 9 -27.53 23.52 -31.61
CA HIS A 9 -27.83 22.45 -30.68
C HIS A 9 -27.07 21.13 -30.97
N ARG A 10 -26.55 20.94 -32.18
CA ARG A 10 -25.79 19.77 -32.59
C ARG A 10 -24.38 19.75 -31.99
N GLN A 11 -23.76 20.89 -31.80
CA GLN A 11 -22.44 20.97 -31.20
C GLN A 11 -22.48 20.68 -29.69
N ILE A 12 -23.52 21.11 -28.99
CA ILE A 12 -23.69 20.85 -27.56
C ILE A 12 -23.92 19.37 -27.31
N THR A 13 -24.74 18.72 -28.13
CA THR A 13 -25.00 17.27 -28.03
C THR A 13 -23.74 16.44 -28.30
N GLN A 14 -22.89 16.86 -29.24
CA GLN A 14 -21.61 16.19 -29.51
C GLN A 14 -20.59 16.40 -28.40
N TYR A 15 -20.62 17.51 -27.67
CA TYR A 15 -19.73 17.80 -26.55
C TYR A 15 -20.11 16.98 -25.29
N ILE A 16 -21.40 16.76 -25.08
CA ILE A 16 -21.93 15.91 -23.98
C ILE A 16 -21.68 14.43 -24.29
N TYR A 17 -21.72 14.02 -25.56
CA TYR A 17 -21.49 12.61 -25.93
C TYR A 17 -20.01 12.20 -25.90
N LYS A 18 -19.06 13.14 -25.90
CA LYS A 18 -17.61 12.87 -25.80
C LYS A 18 -17.09 12.66 -24.38
N ARG A 19 -17.89 12.92 -23.35
CA ARG A 19 -17.60 12.46 -21.98
C ARG A 19 -18.31 11.12 -21.70
N LYS A 20 -18.11 10.13 -22.56
CA LYS A 20 -18.14 8.76 -22.09
C LYS A 20 -16.87 8.56 -21.24
N THR A 21 -16.92 8.96 -19.99
CA THR A 21 -16.14 8.30 -18.96
C THR A 21 -16.52 6.83 -19.08
N THR A 22 -15.68 6.04 -19.72
CA THR A 22 -15.70 4.60 -19.55
C THR A 22 -15.53 4.40 -18.05
N MET A 23 -16.62 4.16 -17.33
CA MET A 23 -16.54 3.69 -15.96
C MET A 23 -15.80 2.35 -16.05
N SER A 24 -14.53 2.36 -15.65
CA SER A 24 -13.83 1.11 -15.44
C SER A 24 -14.59 0.35 -14.35
N SER A 25 -15.23 -0.74 -14.74
CA SER A 25 -15.91 -1.62 -13.77
C SER A 25 -14.83 -2.49 -13.14
N TYR A 26 -14.59 -2.33 -11.85
CA TYR A 26 -13.74 -3.25 -11.11
C TYR A 26 -14.56 -4.44 -10.62
N HIS A 27 -14.00 -5.64 -10.72
CA HIS A 27 -14.61 -6.86 -10.16
C HIS A 27 -14.45 -6.90 -8.65
N LEU A 28 -13.36 -6.33 -8.14
CA LEU A 28 -13.06 -6.31 -6.71
C LEU A 28 -12.45 -4.96 -6.32
N TYR A 29 -12.96 -4.40 -5.23
CA TYR A 29 -12.48 -3.17 -4.63
C TYR A 29 -12.04 -3.45 -3.19
N GLY A 30 -10.79 -3.13 -2.87
CA GLY A 30 -10.23 -3.26 -1.54
C GLY A 30 -9.90 -1.92 -0.91
N ILE A 31 -9.98 -1.86 0.41
CA ILE A 31 -9.51 -0.75 1.22
C ILE A 31 -8.72 -1.27 2.40
N GLY A 32 -7.56 -0.67 2.69
CA GLY A 32 -6.76 -1.07 3.84
C GLY A 32 -5.44 -0.32 3.97
N ALA A 33 -4.67 -0.70 4.97
CA ALA A 33 -3.35 -0.12 5.19
C ALA A 33 -2.36 -0.53 4.08
N ALA A 34 -1.56 0.43 3.64
CA ALA A 34 -0.38 0.18 2.82
C ALA A 34 0.79 -0.12 3.77
N LEU A 35 1.32 -1.31 3.69
CA LEU A 35 2.46 -1.77 4.50
C LEU A 35 3.56 -2.26 3.57
N VAL A 36 4.79 -1.79 3.80
CA VAL A 36 5.96 -2.41 3.19
C VAL A 36 6.54 -3.40 4.18
N ASP A 37 6.44 -4.68 3.84
CA ASP A 37 7.00 -5.77 4.62
C ASP A 37 8.50 -5.87 4.34
N THR A 38 9.30 -6.00 5.39
CA THR A 38 10.73 -6.31 5.32
C THR A 38 10.94 -7.64 6.00
N GLU A 39 11.25 -8.68 5.24
CA GLU A 39 11.55 -10.02 5.75
C GLU A 39 13.00 -10.08 6.20
N ILE A 40 13.21 -10.53 7.44
CA ILE A 40 14.51 -10.59 8.09
C ILE A 40 14.64 -11.96 8.77
N GLU A 41 15.69 -12.69 8.41
CA GLU A 41 16.01 -13.95 9.11
C GLU A 41 16.64 -13.63 10.45
N VAL A 42 16.11 -14.25 11.51
CA VAL A 42 16.54 -14.09 12.90
C VAL A 42 16.56 -15.44 13.61
N ASN A 43 17.15 -15.50 14.80
CA ASN A 43 17.02 -16.64 15.69
C ASN A 43 16.20 -16.30 16.95
N ASP A 44 15.89 -17.33 17.77
CA ASP A 44 15.08 -17.13 18.98
C ASP A 44 15.79 -16.24 20.01
N THR A 45 17.13 -16.22 20.03
CA THR A 45 17.91 -15.36 20.92
C THR A 45 17.75 -13.90 20.53
N ASP A 46 17.76 -13.57 19.22
CA ASP A 46 17.53 -12.21 18.74
C ASP A 46 16.18 -11.67 19.22
N LEU A 47 15.11 -12.49 19.14
CA LEU A 47 13.78 -12.10 19.62
C LEU A 47 13.78 -11.86 21.14
N THR A 48 14.43 -12.75 21.89
CA THR A 48 14.53 -12.63 23.35
C THR A 48 15.29 -11.37 23.76
N ASP A 49 16.43 -11.09 23.13
CA ASP A 49 17.26 -9.92 23.43
C ASP A 49 16.54 -8.61 23.13
N MET A 50 15.66 -8.60 22.12
CA MET A 50 14.80 -7.48 21.80
C MET A 50 13.53 -7.41 22.66
N GLY A 51 13.24 -8.40 23.51
CA GLY A 51 12.00 -8.48 24.27
C GLY A 51 10.75 -8.60 23.40
N ILE A 52 10.83 -9.41 22.34
CA ILE A 52 9.75 -9.62 21.37
C ILE A 52 9.19 -11.03 21.53
N ASP A 53 7.87 -11.12 21.71
CA ASP A 53 7.16 -12.40 21.75
C ASP A 53 7.09 -13.03 20.37
N LYS A 54 7.55 -14.28 20.24
CA LYS A 54 7.57 -15.04 18.99
C LYS A 54 6.15 -15.37 18.50
N GLY A 55 5.96 -15.34 17.19
CA GLY A 55 4.76 -15.84 16.52
C GLY A 55 3.56 -14.87 16.59
N VAL A 56 3.76 -13.63 17.02
CA VAL A 56 2.68 -12.64 17.15
C VAL A 56 2.92 -11.40 16.31
N MET A 57 1.84 -10.68 16.01
CA MET A 57 1.89 -9.35 15.40
C MET A 57 1.68 -8.29 16.47
N THR A 58 2.65 -7.40 16.61
CA THR A 58 2.62 -6.30 17.56
C THR A 58 2.66 -4.96 16.83
N LEU A 59 1.75 -4.03 17.20
CA LEU A 59 1.83 -2.66 16.73
C LEU A 59 2.89 -1.90 17.54
N VAL A 60 3.79 -1.25 16.81
CA VAL A 60 4.88 -0.47 17.39
C VAL A 60 4.88 0.95 16.84
N ASP A 61 5.45 1.89 17.59
CA ASP A 61 5.72 3.23 17.10
C ASP A 61 7.05 3.29 16.31
N SER A 62 7.36 4.47 15.78
CA SER A 62 8.57 4.68 14.99
C SER A 62 9.85 4.54 15.81
N VAL A 63 9.80 4.88 17.09
CA VAL A 63 10.97 4.79 17.98
C VAL A 63 11.30 3.33 18.22
N ARG A 64 10.31 2.55 18.65
CA ARG A 64 10.49 1.11 18.87
C ARG A 64 10.90 0.36 17.61
N GLN A 65 10.32 0.71 16.47
CA GLN A 65 10.70 0.09 15.20
C GLN A 65 12.17 0.39 14.84
N GLN A 66 12.65 1.60 15.12
CA GLN A 66 14.04 1.96 14.89
C GLN A 66 15.02 1.23 15.83
N GLU A 67 14.63 1.02 17.09
CA GLU A 67 15.41 0.21 18.04
C GLU A 67 15.59 -1.22 17.52
N ILE A 68 14.52 -1.85 17.06
CA ILE A 68 14.55 -3.19 16.47
C ILE A 68 15.47 -3.22 15.24
N LEU A 69 15.34 -2.26 14.33
CA LEU A 69 16.20 -2.18 13.15
C LEU A 69 17.67 -1.98 13.48
N ASN A 70 17.98 -1.20 14.51
CA ASN A 70 19.37 -1.01 14.98
C ASN A 70 19.95 -2.31 15.52
N HIS A 71 19.16 -3.09 16.27
CA HIS A 71 19.58 -4.40 16.79
C HIS A 71 19.84 -5.39 15.64
N LEU A 72 18.97 -5.37 14.62
CA LEU A 72 19.04 -6.27 13.46
C LEU A 72 19.92 -5.73 12.32
N SER A 73 20.73 -4.69 12.53
CA SER A 73 21.51 -4.04 11.46
C SER A 73 22.37 -5.01 10.65
N ASN A 74 22.92 -6.04 11.27
CA ASN A 74 23.74 -7.08 10.63
C ASN A 74 22.89 -8.09 9.82
N HIS A 75 21.59 -8.20 10.09
CA HIS A 75 20.66 -9.11 9.42
C HIS A 75 20.01 -8.47 8.17
N LEU A 76 20.05 -7.14 8.05
CA LEU A 76 19.39 -6.39 6.97
C LEU A 76 20.02 -6.61 5.60
N VAL A 77 21.25 -7.08 5.52
CA VAL A 77 21.98 -7.29 4.25
C VAL A 77 21.29 -8.30 3.33
N ALA A 78 20.58 -9.27 3.90
CA ALA A 78 19.83 -10.30 3.18
C ALA A 78 18.31 -10.08 3.19
N SER A 79 17.83 -8.93 3.67
CA SER A 79 16.41 -8.67 3.78
C SER A 79 15.72 -8.52 2.42
N LYS A 80 14.45 -8.94 2.36
CA LYS A 80 13.58 -8.76 1.17
C LYS A 80 12.45 -7.80 1.50
N ARG A 81 12.07 -7.00 0.51
CA ARG A 81 10.94 -6.09 0.63
C ARG A 81 9.80 -6.55 -0.27
N ALA A 82 8.58 -6.44 0.22
CA ALA A 82 7.36 -6.73 -0.52
C ALA A 82 6.22 -5.80 -0.08
N SER A 83 5.25 -5.58 -0.95
CA SER A 83 3.99 -4.95 -0.53
C SER A 83 3.20 -5.93 0.32
N GLY A 84 2.84 -5.48 1.52
CA GLY A 84 2.11 -6.25 2.51
C GLY A 84 0.75 -5.64 2.85
N GLY A 85 0.12 -6.24 3.85
CA GLY A 85 -1.24 -5.93 4.28
C GLY A 85 -2.25 -6.92 3.71
N SER A 86 -3.06 -7.53 4.59
CA SER A 86 -3.98 -8.65 4.22
C SER A 86 -4.93 -8.30 3.09
N ALA A 87 -5.49 -7.07 3.08
CA ALA A 87 -6.38 -6.62 2.02
C ALA A 87 -5.63 -6.44 0.70
N ALA A 88 -4.42 -5.86 0.72
CA ALA A 88 -3.60 -5.69 -0.47
C ALA A 88 -3.21 -7.05 -1.07
N ASN A 89 -2.77 -8.00 -0.25
CA ASN A 89 -2.42 -9.34 -0.71
C ASN A 89 -3.60 -10.03 -1.40
N THR A 90 -4.81 -9.86 -0.86
CA THR A 90 -6.04 -10.39 -1.48
C THR A 90 -6.30 -9.74 -2.85
N ILE A 91 -6.18 -8.42 -2.94
CA ILE A 91 -6.42 -7.65 -4.17
C ILE A 91 -5.37 -7.98 -5.25
N ILE A 92 -4.10 -8.08 -4.87
CA ILE A 92 -2.99 -8.47 -5.75
C ILE A 92 -3.19 -9.90 -6.26
N ALA A 93 -3.52 -10.83 -5.38
CA ALA A 93 -3.79 -12.21 -5.76
C ALA A 93 -4.97 -12.31 -6.76
N ALA A 94 -6.06 -11.59 -6.50
CA ALA A 94 -7.19 -11.54 -7.43
C ALA A 94 -6.81 -10.95 -8.80
N SER A 95 -5.93 -9.94 -8.82
CA SER A 95 -5.41 -9.38 -10.07
C SER A 95 -4.62 -10.42 -10.87
N TYR A 96 -3.75 -11.19 -10.22
CA TYR A 96 -2.99 -12.28 -10.87
C TYR A 96 -3.88 -13.40 -11.42
N PHE A 97 -5.08 -13.59 -10.82
CA PHE A 97 -6.10 -14.49 -11.39
C PHE A 97 -6.97 -13.85 -12.49
N GLY A 98 -6.61 -12.66 -12.97
CA GLY A 98 -7.26 -11.98 -14.10
C GLY A 98 -8.45 -11.11 -13.71
N ALA A 99 -8.68 -10.85 -12.42
CA ALA A 99 -9.71 -9.89 -12.00
C ALA A 99 -9.25 -8.45 -12.26
N GLN A 100 -10.19 -7.58 -12.66
CA GLN A 100 -9.97 -6.14 -12.62
C GLN A 100 -10.15 -5.67 -11.18
N THR A 101 -9.08 -5.21 -10.57
CA THR A 101 -9.04 -4.90 -9.14
C THR A 101 -8.66 -3.44 -8.89
N PHE A 102 -9.14 -2.90 -7.78
CA PHE A 102 -8.79 -1.56 -7.31
C PHE A 102 -8.49 -1.58 -5.80
N TYR A 103 -7.46 -0.86 -5.40
CA TYR A 103 -7.08 -0.76 -4.00
C TYR A 103 -6.99 0.68 -3.52
N SER A 104 -7.79 1.03 -2.50
CA SER A 104 -7.69 2.29 -1.80
C SER A 104 -6.82 2.13 -0.56
N CYS A 105 -5.71 2.85 -0.57
CA CYS A 105 -4.78 2.91 0.55
C CYS A 105 -4.19 4.32 0.68
N LYS A 106 -3.44 4.55 1.74
CA LYS A 106 -2.73 5.81 1.97
C LYS A 106 -1.25 5.54 2.18
N VAL A 107 -0.43 6.21 1.37
CA VAL A 107 1.03 6.18 1.46
C VAL A 107 1.57 7.59 1.65
N ALA A 108 2.76 7.72 2.22
CA ALA A 108 3.47 8.97 2.35
C ALA A 108 4.28 9.29 1.08
N ASP A 109 4.77 10.53 1.01
CA ASP A 109 5.76 10.96 0.03
C ASP A 109 7.15 10.53 0.50
N ASP A 110 7.36 9.21 0.51
CA ASP A 110 8.62 8.57 0.90
C ASP A 110 8.96 7.39 -0.03
N GLU A 111 10.17 6.86 0.10
CA GLU A 111 10.66 5.73 -0.70
C GLU A 111 9.75 4.49 -0.61
N ASN A 112 9.21 4.20 0.58
CA ASN A 112 8.31 3.06 0.77
C ASN A 112 6.95 3.29 0.10
N GLY A 113 6.44 4.53 0.08
CA GLY A 113 5.23 4.88 -0.64
C GLY A 113 5.40 4.70 -2.15
N ALA A 114 6.52 5.18 -2.70
CA ALA A 114 6.85 4.99 -4.10
C ALA A 114 6.98 3.49 -4.46
N PHE A 115 7.69 2.72 -3.63
CA PHE A 115 7.82 1.27 -3.78
C PHE A 115 6.46 0.57 -3.80
N TYR A 116 5.60 0.88 -2.81
CA TYR A 116 4.28 0.26 -2.68
C TYR A 116 3.38 0.51 -3.88
N LEU A 117 3.32 1.77 -4.35
CA LEU A 117 2.49 2.12 -5.51
C LEU A 117 3.02 1.50 -6.81
N ASN A 118 4.35 1.39 -6.96
CA ASN A 118 4.94 0.71 -8.10
C ASN A 118 4.60 -0.79 -8.13
N ASP A 119 4.67 -1.45 -6.98
CA ASP A 119 4.34 -2.87 -6.85
C ASP A 119 2.85 -3.14 -7.17
N LEU A 120 1.92 -2.31 -6.68
CA LEU A 120 0.51 -2.38 -7.07
C LEU A 120 0.33 -2.23 -8.59
N LYS A 121 1.05 -1.28 -9.20
CA LYS A 121 1.02 -1.05 -10.64
C LYS A 121 1.52 -2.26 -11.43
N GLU A 122 2.64 -2.85 -11.01
CA GLU A 122 3.22 -4.04 -11.64
C GLU A 122 2.30 -5.26 -11.51
N ALA A 123 1.58 -5.35 -10.38
CA ALA A 123 0.55 -6.38 -10.17
C ALA A 123 -0.74 -6.13 -10.96
N GLY A 124 -0.85 -5.03 -11.72
CA GLY A 124 -2.06 -4.68 -12.49
C GLY A 124 -3.24 -4.19 -11.64
N VAL A 125 -2.99 -3.79 -10.41
CA VAL A 125 -4.02 -3.25 -9.50
C VAL A 125 -4.23 -1.77 -9.76
N GLY A 126 -5.48 -1.36 -9.97
CA GLY A 126 -5.85 0.06 -10.03
C GLY A 126 -5.73 0.72 -8.65
N TYR A 127 -5.31 1.96 -8.62
CA TYR A 127 -5.26 2.80 -7.43
C TYR A 127 -5.41 4.28 -7.80
N HIS A 128 -5.64 5.16 -6.84
CA HIS A 128 -5.75 6.60 -7.08
C HIS A 128 -4.38 7.21 -7.44
N GLN A 129 -4.15 7.48 -8.72
CA GLN A 129 -2.88 8.04 -9.22
C GLN A 129 -2.73 9.55 -8.97
N GLU A 130 -3.85 10.26 -8.73
CA GLU A 130 -3.86 11.72 -8.53
C GLU A 130 -3.80 12.13 -7.05
N LEU A 131 -3.56 11.19 -6.14
CA LEU A 131 -3.43 11.49 -4.72
C LEU A 131 -2.23 12.41 -4.49
N LYS A 132 -2.47 13.57 -3.88
CA LYS A 132 -1.38 14.35 -3.29
C LYS A 132 -0.78 13.53 -2.16
N LEU A 133 0.42 13.04 -2.39
CA LEU A 133 1.18 12.37 -1.34
C LEU A 133 1.39 13.34 -0.18
N GLN A 134 1.24 12.85 1.04
CA GLN A 134 1.34 13.65 2.25
C GLN A 134 2.69 13.40 2.92
N ALA A 135 3.20 14.41 3.62
CA ALA A 135 4.34 14.22 4.50
C ALA A 135 4.00 13.19 5.59
N GLY A 136 4.97 12.35 5.91
CA GLY A 136 4.79 11.30 6.91
C GLY A 136 5.66 10.10 6.61
N VAL A 137 5.29 8.96 7.17
CA VAL A 137 5.95 7.67 6.96
C VAL A 137 4.92 6.68 6.46
N THR A 138 5.20 6.02 5.34
CA THR A 138 4.41 4.88 4.86
C THR A 138 4.51 3.73 5.86
N GLY A 139 3.42 2.98 6.02
CA GLY A 139 3.39 1.85 6.94
C GLY A 139 4.48 0.83 6.63
N LYS A 140 5.10 0.28 7.67
CA LYS A 140 6.19 -0.70 7.60
C LYS A 140 5.93 -1.86 8.54
N CYS A 141 6.20 -3.06 8.09
CA CYS A 141 6.19 -4.25 8.93
C CYS A 141 7.56 -4.92 8.88
N LEU A 142 8.16 -5.18 10.04
CA LEU A 142 9.32 -6.04 10.18
C LEU A 142 8.80 -7.45 10.39
N VAL A 143 9.05 -8.33 9.43
CA VAL A 143 8.65 -9.73 9.45
C VAL A 143 9.89 -10.56 9.78
N MET A 144 10.07 -10.88 11.05
CA MET A 144 11.18 -11.68 11.54
C MET A 144 10.84 -13.16 11.41
N ILE A 145 11.70 -13.90 10.72
CA ILE A 145 11.48 -15.31 10.39
C ILE A 145 12.54 -16.15 11.12
N THR A 146 12.10 -17.03 12.00
CA THR A 146 12.97 -17.96 12.72
C THR A 146 13.19 -19.26 11.92
N PRO A 147 14.23 -20.08 12.23
CA PRO A 147 14.57 -21.29 11.47
C PRO A 147 13.45 -22.33 11.37
N ASP A 148 12.48 -22.32 12.30
CA ASP A 148 11.27 -23.16 12.25
C ASP A 148 10.16 -22.56 11.36
N ALA A 149 10.48 -21.50 10.59
CA ALA A 149 9.58 -20.78 9.71
C ALA A 149 8.45 -20.02 10.44
N GLU A 150 8.55 -19.80 11.74
CA GLU A 150 7.60 -18.95 12.47
C GLU A 150 7.84 -17.48 12.13
N ARG A 151 6.74 -16.72 11.98
CA ARG A 151 6.77 -15.29 11.61
C ARG A 151 6.34 -14.44 12.79
N THR A 152 7.23 -13.54 13.17
CA THR A 152 6.98 -12.53 14.20
C THR A 152 6.97 -11.15 13.56
N MET A 153 5.88 -10.40 13.74
CA MET A 153 5.66 -9.15 13.03
C MET A 153 5.63 -7.96 13.98
N ASN A 154 6.40 -6.92 13.67
CA ASN A 154 6.36 -5.64 14.37
C ASN A 154 6.01 -4.54 13.37
N THR A 155 4.77 -4.03 13.48
CA THR A 155 4.15 -3.17 12.48
C THR A 155 3.99 -1.74 12.98
N ASN A 156 4.56 -0.80 12.25
CA ASN A 156 4.28 0.63 12.36
C ASN A 156 3.37 1.03 11.20
N LEU A 157 2.12 1.38 11.50
CA LEU A 157 1.14 1.74 10.48
C LEU A 157 1.44 3.07 9.76
N GLY A 158 2.26 3.95 10.36
CA GLY A 158 2.54 5.27 9.78
C GLY A 158 1.27 6.04 9.45
N ILE A 159 1.23 6.70 8.29
CA ILE A 159 0.03 7.41 7.82
C ILE A 159 -1.06 6.47 7.31
N SER A 160 -0.75 5.20 7.03
CA SER A 160 -1.73 4.23 6.52
C SER A 160 -2.91 4.01 7.48
N LYS A 161 -2.71 4.22 8.81
CA LYS A 161 -3.78 4.20 9.81
C LYS A 161 -4.84 5.31 9.64
N THR A 162 -4.55 6.30 8.80
CA THR A 162 -5.44 7.45 8.56
C THR A 162 -6.16 7.35 7.22
N VAL A 163 -6.20 6.18 6.60
CA VAL A 163 -7.00 5.96 5.40
C VAL A 163 -8.47 6.22 5.74
N SER A 164 -9.14 7.04 4.95
CA SER A 164 -10.54 7.44 5.15
C SER A 164 -11.21 7.68 3.81
N ILE A 165 -12.53 7.84 3.83
CA ILE A 165 -13.35 8.15 2.65
C ILE A 165 -13.41 9.66 2.33
N ASN A 166 -12.69 10.50 3.08
CA ASN A 166 -12.65 11.95 2.91
C ASN A 166 -11.50 12.37 2.01
#